data_5fb1bf1faa63973d4fe68863029485b9
#
_entry.id   5fb1bf1faa63973d4fe68863029485b9
#
_cell.length_a   1.000
_cell.length_b   1.000
_cell.length_c   1.000
_cell.angle_alpha   90.00
_cell.angle_beta   90.00
_cell.angle_gamma   90.00
#
_symmetry.space_group_name_H-M   'P 1'
#
loop_
_entity.id
_entity.type
_entity.pdbx_description
1 polymer ?
#
loop_
_entity_poly.entity_id
_entity_poly.type
_entity_poly.pdbx_seq_one_letter_code
_entity_poly.pdbx_strand_id
1 'polypeptide(L)'
;VNAIAGSGGLVFAGAGVSAQATENGTVKIDVTSQNSLTAGKDINITALNAPAVKAVTGAISGSMLASAAVTVAQANIGTSSKGLQTSVTIGDNNILTAGSEAEPGAINVKAEANARQYVDMQALSISASPFPGGAAQINSGGSSIYSKVSVNAGNNIYRGYALGDDNYEAADLRLEANNSVAQQVKASGISVGTAFATGTNLAATLVDLTT
;
A
#
# COMPACT_ATOMS: atom_id res chain seq x y z
N VAL A 1 -1.26 12.49 -3.05
CA VAL A 1 -0.68 13.64 -3.75
C VAL A 1 -1.47 13.89 -5.01
N ASN A 2 -1.82 15.16 -5.27
CA ASN A 2 -2.48 15.59 -6.49
C ASN A 2 -1.65 16.70 -7.14
N ALA A 3 -1.46 16.62 -8.46
CA ALA A 3 -0.77 17.64 -9.24
C ALA A 3 -1.53 17.88 -10.56
N ILE A 4 -1.79 19.16 -10.88
CA ILE A 4 -2.51 19.56 -12.09
C ILE A 4 -1.72 20.67 -12.78
N ALA A 5 -1.58 20.57 -14.09
CA ALA A 5 -0.96 21.60 -14.93
C ALA A 5 -1.82 21.88 -16.16
N GLY A 6 -1.79 23.14 -16.61
CA GLY A 6 -2.44 23.58 -17.83
C GLY A 6 -1.58 24.57 -18.60
N SER A 7 -1.64 24.54 -19.93
CA SER A 7 -0.99 25.50 -20.80
C SER A 7 -1.80 25.78 -22.04
N GLY A 8 -1.67 26.99 -22.60
CA GLY A 8 -2.24 27.39 -23.86
C GLY A 8 -1.27 28.26 -24.64
N GLY A 9 -1.27 28.16 -25.97
CA GLY A 9 -0.40 28.93 -26.83
C GLY A 9 -0.95 29.07 -28.24
N LEU A 10 -0.59 30.15 -28.95
CA LEU A 10 -1.05 30.36 -30.32
C LEU A 10 -0.37 29.39 -31.30
N VAL A 11 0.88 29.08 -31.11
CA VAL A 11 1.66 28.24 -32.02
C VAL A 11 1.95 26.89 -31.38
N PHE A 12 2.58 26.89 -30.23
CA PHE A 12 2.92 25.69 -29.48
C PHE A 12 2.47 25.80 -28.02
N ALA A 13 2.06 24.70 -27.44
CA ALA A 13 1.74 24.60 -26.02
C ALA A 13 2.21 23.23 -25.46
N GLY A 14 2.70 23.26 -24.24
CA GLY A 14 3.09 22.04 -23.53
C GLY A 14 2.72 22.13 -22.06
N ALA A 15 2.09 21.11 -21.51
CA ALA A 15 1.82 20.95 -20.08
C ALA A 15 2.46 19.65 -19.60
N GLY A 16 3.25 19.76 -18.54
CA GLY A 16 3.87 18.60 -17.89
C GLY A 16 3.58 18.60 -16.39
N VAL A 17 3.27 17.45 -15.83
CA VAL A 17 3.03 17.32 -14.40
C VAL A 17 3.50 15.97 -13.88
N SER A 18 4.09 15.99 -12.68
CA SER A 18 4.52 14.80 -11.98
C SER A 18 3.99 14.79 -10.55
N ALA A 19 3.54 13.64 -10.07
CA ALA A 19 3.17 13.40 -8.68
C ALA A 19 3.77 12.09 -8.19
N GLN A 20 4.44 12.16 -7.05
CA GLN A 20 4.99 10.97 -6.39
C GLN A 20 4.49 10.91 -4.95
N ALA A 21 4.03 9.74 -4.54
CA ALA A 21 3.64 9.44 -3.17
C ALA A 21 4.33 8.15 -2.71
N THR A 22 4.94 8.19 -1.55
CA THR A 22 5.64 7.03 -0.98
C THR A 22 5.30 6.89 0.50
N GLU A 23 5.00 5.69 0.93
CA GLU A 23 4.75 5.32 2.33
C GLU A 23 5.71 4.19 2.73
N ASN A 24 6.47 4.42 3.82
CA ASN A 24 7.46 3.48 4.35
C ASN A 24 7.21 3.28 5.85
N GLY A 25 6.05 2.77 6.21
CA GLY A 25 5.67 2.57 7.60
C GLY A 25 6.17 1.24 8.18
N THR A 26 6.43 1.23 9.49
CA THR A 26 6.68 0.00 10.24
C THR A 26 5.75 -0.03 11.44
N VAL A 27 5.01 -1.13 11.59
CA VAL A 27 4.24 -1.44 12.79
C VAL A 27 4.82 -2.69 13.43
N LYS A 28 5.30 -2.55 14.65
CA LYS A 28 5.96 -3.63 15.37
C LYS A 28 5.42 -3.74 16.79
N ILE A 29 5.12 -4.96 17.20
CA ILE A 29 4.83 -5.31 18.57
C ILE A 29 5.92 -6.26 19.06
N ASP A 30 6.59 -5.89 20.14
CA ASP A 30 7.57 -6.73 20.80
C ASP A 30 7.13 -7.03 22.24
N VAL A 31 6.79 -8.27 22.48
CA VAL A 31 6.64 -8.80 23.84
C VAL A 31 8.01 -9.34 24.24
N THR A 32 8.66 -8.66 25.18
CA THR A 32 10.00 -9.08 25.64
C THR A 32 9.96 -10.44 26.33
N SER A 33 11.14 -10.97 26.66
CA SER A 33 11.25 -12.28 27.31
C SER A 33 10.92 -12.22 28.81
N GLN A 34 10.56 -13.36 29.39
CA GLN A 34 10.36 -13.58 30.83
C GLN A 34 9.17 -12.79 31.43
N ASN A 35 8.08 -12.62 30.67
CA ASN A 35 6.86 -12.02 31.16
C ASN A 35 5.80 -13.07 31.48
N SER A 36 4.88 -12.71 32.41
CA SER A 36 3.66 -13.45 32.65
C SER A 36 2.46 -12.56 32.29
N LEU A 37 1.65 -13.02 31.37
CA LEU A 37 0.42 -12.36 30.91
C LEU A 37 -0.75 -13.25 31.25
N THR A 38 -1.71 -12.73 32.01
CA THR A 38 -2.91 -13.48 32.37
C THR A 38 -4.16 -12.65 32.06
N ALA A 39 -5.12 -13.25 31.39
CA ALA A 39 -6.41 -12.65 31.08
C ALA A 39 -7.54 -13.64 31.42
N GLY A 40 -8.64 -13.14 31.97
CA GLY A 40 -9.83 -13.94 32.28
C GLY A 40 -10.63 -14.36 31.04
N LYS A 41 -10.26 -13.85 29.85
CA LYS A 41 -10.77 -14.20 28.52
C LYS A 41 -9.60 -14.33 27.56
N ASP A 42 -9.79 -13.97 26.30
CA ASP A 42 -8.78 -14.06 25.28
C ASP A 42 -7.60 -13.10 25.51
N ILE A 43 -6.42 -13.50 25.07
CA ILE A 43 -5.25 -12.65 24.86
C ILE A 43 -5.14 -12.38 23.36
N ASN A 44 -5.27 -11.10 22.96
CA ASN A 44 -5.16 -10.70 21.58
C ASN A 44 -3.96 -9.75 21.40
N ILE A 45 -2.97 -10.16 20.61
CA ILE A 45 -1.78 -9.39 20.29
C ILE A 45 -1.81 -9.13 18.77
N THR A 46 -2.19 -7.92 18.35
CA THR A 46 -2.44 -7.62 16.94
C THR A 46 -1.64 -6.41 16.47
N ALA A 47 -0.78 -6.60 15.50
CA ALA A 47 -0.14 -5.54 14.73
C ALA A 47 -0.88 -5.35 13.40
N LEU A 48 -1.48 -4.18 13.20
CA LEU A 48 -2.20 -3.82 11.98
C LEU A 48 -1.52 -2.63 11.31
N ASN A 49 -1.17 -2.80 10.03
CA ASN A 49 -0.64 -1.75 9.17
C ASN A 49 -1.51 -1.63 7.91
N ALA A 50 -2.17 -0.51 7.73
CA ALA A 50 -3.11 -0.29 6.64
C ALA A 50 -2.79 0.99 5.86
N PRO A 51 -1.63 1.08 5.18
CA PRO A 51 -1.25 2.25 4.42
C PRO A 51 -2.14 2.43 3.19
N ALA A 52 -2.45 3.68 2.90
CA ALA A 52 -3.17 4.07 1.71
C ALA A 52 -2.41 5.18 0.97
N VAL A 53 -1.96 4.90 -0.24
CA VAL A 53 -1.19 5.85 -1.06
C VAL A 53 -1.95 6.18 -2.32
N LYS A 54 -2.05 7.49 -2.62
CA LYS A 54 -2.73 8.00 -3.80
C LYS A 54 -1.87 9.02 -4.52
N ALA A 55 -1.64 8.82 -5.83
CA ALA A 55 -1.01 9.78 -6.72
C ALA A 55 -1.94 10.07 -7.90
N VAL A 56 -2.29 11.34 -8.09
CA VAL A 56 -3.18 11.81 -9.18
C VAL A 56 -2.49 12.93 -9.94
N THR A 57 -2.48 12.82 -11.25
CA THR A 57 -1.98 13.88 -12.14
C THR A 57 -2.97 14.21 -13.23
N GLY A 58 -3.03 15.52 -13.58
CA GLY A 58 -3.82 16.00 -14.70
C GLY A 58 -3.03 17.05 -15.48
N ALA A 59 -2.96 16.90 -16.82
CA ALA A 59 -2.37 17.90 -17.69
C ALA A 59 -3.31 18.26 -18.84
N ILE A 60 -3.47 19.56 -19.12
CA ILE A 60 -4.25 20.05 -20.24
C ILE A 60 -3.35 20.99 -21.05
N SER A 61 -3.29 20.77 -22.34
CA SER A 61 -2.53 21.65 -23.25
C SER A 61 -3.34 21.91 -24.51
N GLY A 62 -3.31 23.15 -24.99
CA GLY A 62 -4.02 23.56 -26.20
C GLY A 62 -3.25 24.59 -27.02
N SER A 63 -3.20 24.40 -28.36
CA SER A 63 -2.57 25.35 -29.28
C SER A 63 -3.20 25.28 -30.67
N MET A 64 -2.84 26.24 -31.55
CA MET A 64 -3.27 26.24 -32.93
C MET A 64 -2.43 25.32 -33.83
N LEU A 65 -1.15 25.08 -33.51
CA LEU A 65 -0.28 24.24 -34.33
C LEU A 65 0.04 22.88 -33.69
N ALA A 66 0.70 22.88 -32.55
CA ALA A 66 1.01 21.65 -31.86
C ALA A 66 0.92 21.78 -30.35
N SER A 67 0.35 20.79 -29.69
CA SER A 67 0.26 20.72 -28.24
C SER A 67 0.71 19.37 -27.70
N ALA A 68 1.29 19.37 -26.50
CA ALA A 68 1.66 18.17 -25.80
C ALA A 68 1.24 18.25 -24.32
N ALA A 69 0.64 17.19 -23.82
CA ALA A 69 0.35 17.02 -22.41
C ALA A 69 1.05 15.77 -21.88
N VAL A 70 1.85 15.92 -20.84
CA VAL A 70 2.60 14.81 -20.23
C VAL A 70 2.25 14.69 -18.76
N THR A 71 1.88 13.51 -18.33
CA THR A 71 1.62 13.22 -16.93
C THR A 71 2.46 12.03 -16.46
N VAL A 72 3.03 12.17 -15.27
CA VAL A 72 3.76 11.11 -14.59
C VAL A 72 3.23 10.99 -13.17
N ALA A 73 2.78 9.81 -12.78
CA ALA A 73 2.34 9.56 -11.42
C ALA A 73 2.96 8.28 -10.87
N GLN A 74 3.45 8.34 -9.65
CA GLN A 74 4.01 7.20 -8.94
C GLN A 74 3.44 7.11 -7.53
N ALA A 75 2.99 5.92 -7.17
CA ALA A 75 2.60 5.59 -5.81
C ALA A 75 3.38 4.37 -5.34
N ASN A 76 4.09 4.49 -4.23
CA ASN A 76 4.95 3.43 -3.72
C ASN A 76 4.60 3.12 -2.26
N ILE A 77 4.51 1.86 -1.91
CA ILE A 77 4.41 1.37 -0.54
C ILE A 77 5.62 0.47 -0.27
N GLY A 78 6.46 0.90 0.66
CA GLY A 78 7.76 0.29 0.86
C GLY A 78 8.73 0.57 -0.30
N THR A 79 9.94 0.08 -0.19
CA THR A 79 10.97 0.08 -1.23
C THR A 79 11.62 -1.29 -1.28
N SER A 80 12.35 -1.60 -2.35
CA SER A 80 13.10 -2.86 -2.45
C SER A 80 14.13 -3.06 -1.34
N SER A 81 14.59 -1.98 -0.71
CA SER A 81 15.54 -2.00 0.41
C SER A 81 14.88 -1.89 1.78
N LYS A 82 13.68 -1.28 1.84
CA LYS A 82 12.88 -1.11 3.07
C LYS A 82 11.41 -1.32 2.74
N GLY A 83 10.98 -2.59 2.71
CA GLY A 83 9.56 -2.91 2.58
C GLY A 83 8.76 -2.38 3.77
N LEU A 84 7.47 -2.17 3.56
CA LEU A 84 6.52 -2.00 4.65
C LEU A 84 6.65 -3.20 5.59
N GLN A 85 6.87 -2.96 6.88
CA GLN A 85 7.06 -4.04 7.85
C GLN A 85 5.95 -4.05 8.87
N THR A 86 5.34 -5.20 9.04
CA THR A 86 4.35 -5.45 10.09
C THR A 86 4.74 -6.72 10.82
N SER A 87 5.06 -6.63 12.11
CA SER A 87 5.53 -7.79 12.85
C SER A 87 5.01 -7.84 14.27
N VAL A 88 4.78 -9.05 14.73
CA VAL A 88 4.65 -9.36 16.16
C VAL A 88 5.77 -10.31 16.52
N THR A 89 6.50 -9.97 17.55
CA THR A 89 7.54 -10.83 18.13
C THR A 89 7.21 -11.07 19.59
N ILE A 90 7.13 -12.32 19.97
CA ILE A 90 7.04 -12.75 21.38
C ILE A 90 8.38 -13.39 21.71
N GLY A 91 9.11 -12.78 22.64
CA GLY A 91 10.41 -13.29 23.10
C GLY A 91 10.28 -14.63 23.82
N ASP A 92 11.36 -15.15 24.33
CA ASP A 92 11.41 -16.46 24.97
C ASP A 92 10.99 -16.42 26.45
N ASN A 93 10.58 -17.57 26.97
CA ASN A 93 10.28 -17.80 28.38
C ASN A 93 9.14 -16.92 28.93
N ASN A 94 8.16 -16.57 28.09
CA ASN A 94 6.92 -15.96 28.56
C ASN A 94 5.90 -17.04 28.95
N ILE A 95 5.00 -16.68 29.85
CA ILE A 95 3.85 -17.49 30.24
C ILE A 95 2.60 -16.67 29.88
N LEU A 96 1.79 -17.19 28.97
CA LEU A 96 0.54 -16.58 28.58
C LEU A 96 -0.62 -17.47 28.99
N THR A 97 -1.51 -16.95 29.83
CA THR A 97 -2.66 -17.68 30.36
C THR A 97 -3.94 -16.96 30.01
N ALA A 98 -4.86 -17.61 29.29
CA ALA A 98 -6.11 -17.04 28.81
C ALA A 98 -7.33 -17.84 29.25
N GLY A 99 -8.37 -17.14 29.74
CA GLY A 99 -9.63 -17.72 30.12
C GLY A 99 -9.76 -18.07 31.59
N SER A 100 -10.90 -18.66 31.92
CA SER A 100 -11.27 -19.18 33.23
C SER A 100 -12.00 -20.51 33.05
N GLU A 101 -12.23 -21.23 34.12
CA GLU A 101 -13.00 -22.50 34.09
C GLU A 101 -14.41 -22.31 33.50
N ALA A 102 -15.05 -21.16 33.74
CA ALA A 102 -16.36 -20.85 33.19
C ALA A 102 -16.33 -20.39 31.73
N GLU A 103 -15.26 -19.73 31.31
CA GLU A 103 -15.06 -19.20 29.95
C GLU A 103 -13.63 -19.50 29.49
N PRO A 104 -13.40 -20.63 28.83
CA PRO A 104 -12.09 -20.92 28.23
C PRO A 104 -11.71 -19.84 27.21
N GLY A 105 -10.47 -19.37 27.26
CA GLY A 105 -9.97 -18.30 26.39
C GLY A 105 -8.98 -18.80 25.35
N ALA A 106 -8.78 -18.01 24.30
CA ALA A 106 -7.80 -18.23 23.25
C ALA A 106 -6.66 -17.20 23.31
N ILE A 107 -5.50 -17.58 22.76
CA ILE A 107 -4.35 -16.71 22.60
C ILE A 107 -4.18 -16.47 21.10
N ASN A 108 -4.51 -15.26 20.64
CA ASN A 108 -4.46 -14.87 19.24
C ASN A 108 -3.30 -13.89 19.03
N VAL A 109 -2.36 -14.28 18.18
CA VAL A 109 -1.21 -13.46 17.79
C VAL A 109 -1.31 -13.19 16.31
N LYS A 110 -1.49 -11.93 15.93
CA LYS A 110 -1.76 -11.56 14.54
C LYS A 110 -0.88 -10.40 14.07
N ALA A 111 -0.27 -10.55 12.91
CA ALA A 111 0.32 -9.46 12.15
C ALA A 111 -0.42 -9.35 10.82
N GLU A 112 -0.88 -8.14 10.48
CA GLU A 112 -1.68 -7.90 9.28
C GLU A 112 -1.24 -6.62 8.58
N ALA A 113 -0.99 -6.72 7.27
CA ALA A 113 -0.79 -5.58 6.39
C ALA A 113 -1.87 -5.54 5.31
N ASN A 114 -2.58 -4.40 5.22
CA ASN A 114 -3.64 -4.13 4.25
C ASN A 114 -3.28 -2.90 3.44
N ALA A 115 -2.38 -3.05 2.46
CA ALA A 115 -1.90 -1.95 1.65
C ALA A 115 -2.89 -1.58 0.53
N ARG A 116 -3.15 -0.28 0.36
CA ARG A 116 -3.99 0.24 -0.72
C ARG A 116 -3.24 1.27 -1.54
N GLN A 117 -3.32 1.13 -2.86
CA GLN A 117 -2.60 1.99 -3.78
C GLN A 117 -3.48 2.40 -4.95
N TYR A 118 -3.49 3.71 -5.24
CA TYR A 118 -4.24 4.27 -6.34
C TYR A 118 -3.40 5.26 -7.12
N VAL A 119 -3.31 5.04 -8.44
CA VAL A 119 -2.67 5.95 -9.39
C VAL A 119 -3.68 6.32 -10.46
N ASP A 120 -3.85 7.61 -10.73
CA ASP A 120 -4.72 8.12 -11.79
C ASP A 120 -3.99 9.21 -12.58
N MET A 121 -3.86 8.99 -13.87
CA MET A 121 -3.20 9.91 -14.79
C MET A 121 -4.14 10.30 -15.90
N GLN A 122 -4.36 11.61 -16.05
CA GLN A 122 -5.22 12.15 -17.08
C GLN A 122 -4.47 13.20 -17.89
N ALA A 123 -4.46 13.08 -19.20
CA ALA A 123 -3.90 14.10 -20.07
C ALA A 123 -4.84 14.41 -21.23
N LEU A 124 -5.01 15.69 -21.52
CA LEU A 124 -5.76 16.19 -22.65
C LEU A 124 -4.88 17.11 -23.48
N SER A 125 -4.74 16.81 -24.75
CA SER A 125 -3.98 17.64 -25.69
C SER A 125 -4.87 17.98 -26.88
N ILE A 126 -5.01 19.27 -27.19
CA ILE A 126 -5.87 19.79 -28.26
C ILE A 126 -5.03 20.65 -29.19
N SER A 127 -5.05 20.38 -30.51
CA SER A 127 -4.46 21.25 -31.51
C SER A 127 -5.43 21.44 -32.69
N ALA A 128 -5.46 22.64 -33.24
CA ALA A 128 -6.29 23.02 -34.37
C ALA A 128 -5.45 23.25 -35.65
N SER A 129 -4.35 22.51 -35.82
CA SER A 129 -3.46 22.69 -36.96
C SER A 129 -4.07 22.12 -38.23
N PRO A 130 -4.10 22.90 -39.32
CA PRO A 130 -4.42 22.37 -40.65
C PRO A 130 -3.26 21.61 -41.28
N PHE A 131 -2.07 21.59 -40.64
CA PHE A 131 -0.85 20.93 -41.15
C PHE A 131 -0.52 19.68 -40.31
N PRO A 132 0.29 18.74 -40.86
CA PRO A 132 0.80 17.61 -40.11
C PRO A 132 1.66 18.08 -38.92
N GLY A 133 1.23 17.85 -37.74
CA GLY A 133 1.90 18.35 -36.53
C GLY A 133 0.98 18.35 -35.30
N GLY A 134 0.07 17.44 -35.29
CA GLY A 134 -1.06 17.40 -34.36
C GLY A 134 -0.73 17.32 -32.87
N ALA A 135 -1.72 16.97 -32.10
CA ALA A 135 -1.65 16.85 -30.65
C ALA A 135 -0.87 15.59 -30.23
N ALA A 136 -0.02 15.71 -29.25
CA ALA A 136 0.68 14.59 -28.62
C ALA A 136 0.36 14.51 -27.13
N GLN A 137 0.23 13.31 -26.63
CA GLN A 137 -0.07 13.05 -25.24
C GLN A 137 0.74 11.85 -24.75
N ILE A 138 1.32 11.95 -23.58
CA ILE A 138 2.05 10.87 -22.93
C ILE A 138 1.61 10.79 -21.48
N ASN A 139 1.15 9.61 -21.07
CA ASN A 139 0.87 9.28 -19.68
C ASN A 139 1.82 8.17 -19.24
N SER A 140 2.57 8.39 -18.20
CA SER A 140 3.46 7.37 -17.63
C SER A 140 3.21 7.27 -16.13
N GLY A 141 3.03 6.05 -15.62
CA GLY A 141 2.83 5.84 -14.22
C GLY A 141 3.25 4.46 -13.76
N GLY A 142 3.59 4.39 -12.51
CA GLY A 142 3.99 3.16 -11.88
C GLY A 142 3.48 3.07 -10.45
N SER A 143 3.32 1.86 -9.99
CA SER A 143 3.08 1.61 -8.58
C SER A 143 3.87 0.40 -8.14
N SER A 144 4.50 0.49 -6.99
CA SER A 144 5.24 -0.62 -6.40
C SER A 144 4.80 -0.84 -4.96
N ILE A 145 4.64 -2.09 -4.58
CA ILE A 145 4.35 -2.50 -3.22
C ILE A 145 5.39 -3.54 -2.80
N TYR A 146 6.11 -3.21 -1.74
CA TYR A 146 6.98 -4.13 -1.02
C TYR A 146 6.46 -4.24 0.41
N SER A 147 5.98 -5.40 0.80
CA SER A 147 5.40 -5.60 2.13
C SER A 147 5.87 -6.90 2.74
N LYS A 148 6.31 -6.84 3.98
CA LYS A 148 6.71 -8.00 4.77
C LYS A 148 5.89 -8.07 6.05
N VAL A 149 5.24 -9.21 6.28
CA VAL A 149 4.48 -9.50 7.50
C VAL A 149 5.10 -10.72 8.19
N SER A 150 5.24 -10.66 9.50
CA SER A 150 5.80 -11.81 10.24
C SER A 150 5.25 -11.89 11.66
N VAL A 151 5.06 -13.13 12.11
CA VAL A 151 4.83 -13.47 13.51
C VAL A 151 5.94 -14.40 13.96
N ASN A 152 6.63 -14.01 15.01
CA ASN A 152 7.65 -14.83 15.66
C ASN A 152 7.22 -15.07 17.10
N ALA A 153 6.88 -16.31 17.42
CA ALA A 153 6.57 -16.76 18.76
C ALA A 153 7.72 -17.65 19.25
N GLY A 154 8.54 -17.12 20.14
CA GLY A 154 9.67 -17.83 20.71
C GLY A 154 9.24 -19.01 21.60
N ASN A 155 10.18 -19.56 22.37
CA ASN A 155 9.91 -20.66 23.28
C ASN A 155 9.12 -20.18 24.51
N ASN A 156 7.81 -20.32 24.46
CA ASN A 156 6.87 -19.80 25.46
C ASN A 156 5.94 -20.88 25.96
N ILE A 157 5.30 -20.63 27.11
CA ILE A 157 4.26 -21.48 27.67
C ILE A 157 2.91 -20.82 27.40
N TYR A 158 2.04 -21.51 26.71
CA TYR A 158 0.68 -21.05 26.42
C TYR A 158 -0.31 -21.92 27.19
N ARG A 159 -1.11 -21.29 28.03
CA ARG A 159 -2.08 -21.95 28.91
C ARG A 159 -3.48 -21.43 28.65
N GLY A 160 -4.48 -22.30 28.74
CA GLY A 160 -5.87 -21.91 28.81
C GLY A 160 -6.16 -21.25 30.18
N TYR A 161 -6.87 -21.94 31.02
CA TYR A 161 -7.14 -21.47 32.37
C TYR A 161 -6.58 -22.42 33.43
N ALA A 162 -6.45 -21.93 34.66
CA ALA A 162 -5.97 -22.72 35.77
C ALA A 162 -7.10 -23.58 36.35
N LEU A 163 -6.87 -24.88 36.45
CA LEU A 163 -7.76 -25.86 37.08
C LEU A 163 -7.48 -26.05 38.58
N GLY A 164 -6.59 -25.24 39.17
CA GLY A 164 -6.09 -25.37 40.53
C GLY A 164 -4.76 -26.16 40.58
N ASP A 165 -4.02 -25.98 41.66
CA ASP A 165 -2.77 -26.70 41.97
C ASP A 165 -1.83 -26.92 40.76
N ASP A 166 -1.49 -25.85 40.05
CA ASP A 166 -0.61 -25.85 38.88
C ASP A 166 -1.11 -26.64 37.65
N ASN A 167 -2.33 -27.13 37.67
CA ASN A 167 -2.96 -27.70 36.48
C ASN A 167 -3.54 -26.61 35.59
N TYR A 168 -3.37 -26.75 34.29
CA TYR A 168 -3.90 -25.83 33.28
C TYR A 168 -4.50 -26.58 32.12
N GLU A 169 -5.63 -26.09 31.59
CA GLU A 169 -6.09 -26.51 30.28
C GLU A 169 -5.13 -26.01 29.18
N ALA A 170 -5.10 -26.73 28.07
CA ALA A 170 -4.36 -26.27 26.89
C ALA A 170 -4.98 -24.99 26.33
N ALA A 171 -4.17 -24.02 25.98
CA ALA A 171 -4.64 -22.83 25.28
C ALA A 171 -4.98 -23.16 23.82
N ASP A 172 -6.03 -22.55 23.30
CA ASP A 172 -6.25 -22.45 21.86
C ASP A 172 -5.34 -21.33 21.33
N LEU A 173 -4.22 -21.72 20.72
CA LEU A 173 -3.21 -20.80 20.21
C LEU A 173 -3.38 -20.64 18.69
N ARG A 174 -3.58 -19.38 18.28
CA ARG A 174 -3.69 -19.00 16.87
C ARG A 174 -2.62 -17.97 16.48
N LEU A 175 -1.79 -18.34 15.51
CA LEU A 175 -0.75 -17.48 14.95
C LEU A 175 -1.11 -17.15 13.51
N GLU A 176 -1.23 -15.87 13.18
CA GLU A 176 -1.61 -15.42 11.84
C GLU A 176 -0.66 -14.33 11.32
N ALA A 177 -0.19 -14.51 10.09
CA ALA A 177 0.52 -13.48 9.34
C ALA A 177 -0.20 -13.25 7.99
N ASN A 178 -0.90 -12.11 7.86
CA ASN A 178 -1.71 -11.82 6.69
C ASN A 178 -1.17 -10.60 5.94
N ASN A 179 -0.94 -10.75 4.65
CA ASN A 179 -0.45 -9.69 3.79
C ASN A 179 -1.37 -9.55 2.58
N SER A 180 -2.09 -8.44 2.48
CA SER A 180 -3.04 -8.18 1.41
C SER A 180 -2.80 -6.82 0.76
N VAL A 181 -3.09 -6.73 -0.54
CA VAL A 181 -2.95 -5.49 -1.30
C VAL A 181 -4.16 -5.25 -2.19
N ALA A 182 -4.53 -3.98 -2.31
CA ALA A 182 -5.44 -3.49 -3.32
C ALA A 182 -4.73 -2.42 -4.14
N GLN A 183 -4.52 -2.68 -5.43
CA GLN A 183 -3.80 -1.81 -6.33
C GLN A 183 -4.69 -1.42 -7.52
N GLN A 184 -4.73 -0.14 -7.84
CA GLN A 184 -5.40 0.38 -9.02
C GLN A 184 -4.52 1.42 -9.72
N VAL A 185 -4.22 1.18 -10.99
CA VAL A 185 -3.51 2.13 -11.85
C VAL A 185 -4.39 2.44 -13.05
N LYS A 186 -4.67 3.73 -13.26
CA LYS A 186 -5.42 4.25 -14.41
C LYS A 186 -4.54 5.23 -15.18
N ALA A 187 -4.49 5.06 -16.50
CA ALA A 187 -3.90 6.01 -17.41
C ALA A 187 -4.93 6.33 -18.49
N SER A 188 -5.38 7.57 -18.53
CA SER A 188 -6.40 8.04 -19.48
C SER A 188 -5.86 9.24 -20.24
N GLY A 189 -5.90 9.14 -21.54
CA GLY A 189 -5.40 10.19 -22.37
C GLY A 189 -6.20 10.42 -23.64
N ILE A 190 -6.43 11.70 -23.96
CA ILE A 190 -7.16 12.14 -25.13
C ILE A 190 -6.28 13.14 -25.89
N SER A 191 -6.00 12.80 -27.15
CA SER A 191 -5.40 13.73 -28.12
C SER A 191 -6.41 14.09 -29.18
N VAL A 192 -6.59 15.36 -29.42
CA VAL A 192 -7.49 15.88 -30.44
C VAL A 192 -6.68 16.79 -31.40
N GLY A 193 -6.67 16.44 -32.67
CA GLY A 193 -6.00 17.20 -33.71
C GLY A 193 -6.76 17.14 -35.02
N THR A 194 -6.65 18.16 -35.85
CA THR A 194 -7.35 18.24 -37.15
C THR A 194 -6.68 17.40 -38.23
N ALA A 195 -5.36 17.14 -38.11
CA ALA A 195 -4.61 16.36 -39.10
C ALA A 195 -4.03 15.06 -38.50
N PHE A 196 -3.31 15.16 -37.37
CA PHE A 196 -2.73 14.01 -36.68
C PHE A 196 -2.85 14.18 -35.16
N ALA A 197 -3.21 13.09 -34.47
CA ALA A 197 -3.23 13.02 -33.02
C ALA A 197 -2.53 11.74 -32.54
N THR A 198 -1.59 11.85 -31.64
CA THR A 198 -0.88 10.71 -31.03
C THR A 198 -1.01 10.73 -29.53
N GLY A 199 -1.23 9.56 -28.93
CA GLY A 199 -1.28 9.39 -27.49
C GLY A 199 -0.58 8.10 -27.08
N THR A 200 0.16 8.15 -25.99
CA THR A 200 0.83 6.99 -25.41
C THR A 200 0.46 6.90 -23.93
N ASN A 201 -0.05 5.75 -23.53
CA ASN A 201 -0.39 5.45 -22.15
C ASN A 201 0.46 4.26 -21.67
N LEU A 202 1.22 4.46 -20.61
CA LEU A 202 2.05 3.43 -19.99
C LEU A 202 1.73 3.34 -18.51
N ALA A 203 1.28 2.19 -18.08
CA ALA A 203 1.08 1.88 -16.66
C ALA A 203 1.86 0.61 -16.29
N ALA A 204 2.65 0.69 -15.23
CA ALA A 204 3.41 -0.43 -14.72
C ALA A 204 3.09 -0.68 -13.26
N THR A 205 2.99 -1.96 -12.88
CA THR A 205 2.73 -2.39 -11.51
C THR A 205 3.74 -3.42 -11.06
N LEU A 206 4.21 -3.31 -9.83
CA LEU A 206 5.07 -4.28 -9.18
C LEU A 206 4.53 -4.56 -7.77
N VAL A 207 4.37 -5.82 -7.42
CA VAL A 207 3.93 -6.27 -6.09
C VAL A 207 4.90 -7.34 -5.60
N ASP A 208 5.51 -7.11 -4.46
CA ASP A 208 6.37 -8.06 -3.75
C ASP A 208 5.88 -8.19 -2.31
N LEU A 209 5.32 -9.35 -1.97
CA LEU A 209 4.73 -9.66 -0.69
C LEU A 209 5.44 -10.83 -0.04
N THR A 210 5.86 -10.65 1.21
CA THR A 210 6.49 -11.70 2.02
C THR A 210 5.71 -11.89 3.33
N THR A 211 5.46 -13.12 3.72
CA THR A 211 4.87 -13.53 5.00
C THR A 211 5.76 -14.52 5.72
#